data_b2ceed7edccb0beb311a63b91e7ece8a
#
_entry.id   b2ceed7edccb0beb311a63b91e7ece8a
#
_cell.length_a   1.000
_cell.length_b   1.000
_cell.length_c   1.000
_cell.angle_alpha   90.00
_cell.angle_beta   90.00
_cell.angle_gamma   90.00
#
_symmetry.space_group_name_H-M   'P 1'
#
loop_
_entity.id
_entity.type
_entity.pdbx_description
1 polymer ?
#
loop_
_entity_poly.entity_id
_entity_poly.type
_entity_poly.pdbx_seq_one_letter_code
_entity_poly.pdbx_strand_id
1 'polypeptide(L)'
;MQPLLVALVLAQGPGPGLTAAVNDPQSHGVVGDNLLSLDEAIRVANGTLMTNMLSAAEQARITGPGMAVDTIAVDQMVTPTITLQAPLSDLTGMGMGHHVEVMGMPMAMPMPMPGMSMLPVIQGGAHARVFTLRTHDCAVHGLRIVGGQVAIDAKMAMATAMGMPMAEVMDCELAGQTVAGVKVHGVGMDESMLMLEHVSFSNMPLGILIDDQVVGGESMVEAEHCMMDGVQLGCRVLEGGVGARMSMLNWFRSTFVNGATFSEKRRTAASTQQFMYRIVHSDLTCTGDVLDVQGGPNGLTMVHHHHGDFVAGAGRKAFWVWPRTAEFDIHGSEMTFVGDVLVSANLASMRVWQQNNTFRNGTVTYDVDGALPNLRWNRYENCALVVPTAARSPVTVRECELVNTTCNGASFLAPLTLLGSWRSGGGMTGFAAETSPAPGRFLGVGTISPAEPQLGSVLTFQTDLPPGVLAMWDIALSFARPTTTMEPVRFYGDPNNIAILPMLAMLQTTTLVPIPSTSALIGIEFYGQSIAFPLPSHGWMPAYHLPRGQRIAPRM
;
A
#
# COMPACT_ATOMS: atom_id res chain seq x y z
N MET A 1 12.42 -7.78 -23.27
CA MET A 1 12.63 -6.68 -24.23
C MET A 1 11.51 -5.64 -24.23
N GLN A 2 10.74 -5.50 -23.17
CA GLN A 2 9.67 -4.48 -23.05
C GLN A 2 9.91 -3.34 -22.02
N PRO A 3 10.90 -3.38 -21.11
CA PRO A 3 11.09 -2.24 -20.20
C PRO A 3 11.82 -1.04 -20.82
N LEU A 4 12.45 -1.21 -22.00
CA LEU A 4 13.19 -0.11 -22.64
C LEU A 4 12.28 0.84 -23.45
N LEU A 5 11.08 0.43 -23.78
CA LEU A 5 10.15 1.25 -24.56
C LEU A 5 9.34 2.22 -23.69
N VAL A 6 9.10 1.87 -22.43
CA VAL A 6 8.39 2.73 -21.46
C VAL A 6 9.29 3.87 -20.98
N ALA A 7 10.58 3.63 -20.80
CA ALA A 7 11.54 4.68 -20.43
C ALA A 7 11.79 5.71 -21.54
N LEU A 8 11.52 5.34 -22.80
CA LEU A 8 11.71 6.26 -23.94
C LEU A 8 10.49 7.16 -24.20
N VAL A 9 9.31 6.76 -23.72
CA VAL A 9 8.08 7.58 -23.85
C VAL A 9 7.99 8.62 -22.73
N LEU A 10 8.57 8.34 -21.56
CA LEU A 10 8.66 9.31 -20.45
C LEU A 10 9.75 10.39 -20.66
N ALA A 11 10.62 10.23 -21.66
CA ALA A 11 11.66 11.22 -21.99
C ALA A 11 11.24 12.28 -23.02
N GLN A 12 9.98 12.26 -23.47
CA GLN A 12 9.41 13.36 -24.27
C GLN A 12 8.46 14.17 -23.37
N GLY A 13 9.05 14.82 -22.38
CA GLY A 13 8.35 15.90 -21.68
C GLY A 13 7.89 16.97 -22.68
N PRO A 14 6.85 17.74 -22.37
CA PRO A 14 6.43 18.88 -23.18
C PRO A 14 7.66 19.76 -23.47
N GLY A 15 7.72 20.32 -24.68
CA GLY A 15 8.83 21.16 -25.08
C GLY A 15 9.05 22.29 -24.06
N PRO A 16 10.24 22.86 -23.99
CA PRO A 16 10.61 23.83 -22.95
C PRO A 16 9.62 24.99 -22.90
N GLY A 17 8.86 25.05 -21.82
CA GLY A 17 7.92 26.11 -21.51
C GLY A 17 8.56 27.30 -20.82
N LEU A 18 7.75 28.22 -20.31
CA LEU A 18 8.22 29.30 -19.46
C LEU A 18 8.33 28.82 -18.01
N THR A 19 9.40 29.28 -17.34
CA THR A 19 9.58 29.10 -15.90
C THR A 19 9.32 30.41 -15.18
N ALA A 20 8.44 30.39 -14.17
CA ALA A 20 8.20 31.51 -13.26
C ALA A 20 8.96 31.27 -11.95
N ALA A 21 9.99 32.06 -11.68
CA ALA A 21 10.80 31.92 -10.46
C ALA A 21 10.26 32.82 -9.33
N VAL A 22 9.64 32.18 -8.33
CA VAL A 22 9.06 32.88 -7.16
C VAL A 22 10.16 33.49 -6.30
N ASN A 23 9.96 34.74 -5.88
CA ASN A 23 10.89 35.44 -5.00
C ASN A 23 10.23 36.24 -3.85
N ASP A 24 8.90 36.14 -3.71
CA ASP A 24 8.18 36.72 -2.58
C ASP A 24 8.05 35.68 -1.46
N PRO A 25 8.59 35.98 -0.24
CA PRO A 25 8.41 35.13 0.92
C PRO A 25 7.01 35.18 1.52
N GLN A 26 6.15 36.08 1.05
CA GLN A 26 4.76 36.23 1.47
C GLN A 26 3.84 36.19 0.25
N SER A 27 3.10 35.11 0.12
CA SER A 27 2.13 35.02 -0.97
C SER A 27 0.83 35.73 -0.59
N HIS A 28 0.70 36.99 -0.99
CA HIS A 28 -0.45 37.86 -0.67
C HIS A 28 -1.28 38.27 -1.90
N GLY A 29 -0.86 37.89 -3.11
CA GLY A 29 -1.59 38.16 -4.35
C GLY A 29 -1.65 39.67 -4.76
N VAL A 30 -0.76 40.50 -4.24
CA VAL A 30 -0.64 41.92 -4.65
C VAL A 30 0.21 42.02 -5.92
N VAL A 31 -0.39 42.46 -7.02
CA VAL A 31 0.26 42.57 -8.33
C VAL A 31 1.04 43.87 -8.45
N GLY A 32 2.27 43.79 -8.94
CA GLY A 32 3.06 44.98 -9.30
C GLY A 32 3.89 45.57 -8.16
N ASP A 33 4.20 44.77 -7.11
CA ASP A 33 5.04 45.17 -5.98
C ASP A 33 6.54 44.87 -6.16
N ASN A 34 6.93 44.36 -7.32
CA ASN A 34 8.28 43.95 -7.75
C ASN A 34 8.75 42.58 -7.20
N LEU A 35 7.90 41.83 -6.53
CA LEU A 35 8.17 40.49 -6.06
C LEU A 35 7.13 39.54 -6.67
N LEU A 36 7.58 38.52 -7.39
CA LEU A 36 6.68 37.49 -7.94
C LEU A 36 6.29 36.50 -6.85
N SER A 37 5.05 36.61 -6.40
CA SER A 37 4.50 35.69 -5.40
C SER A 37 4.10 34.35 -6.01
N LEU A 38 3.92 33.33 -5.15
CA LEU A 38 3.47 32.01 -5.59
C LEU A 38 2.07 32.09 -6.23
N ASP A 39 1.15 32.89 -5.66
CA ASP A 39 -0.20 33.03 -6.21
C ASP A 39 -0.20 33.70 -7.59
N GLU A 40 0.60 34.75 -7.76
CA GLU A 40 0.73 35.40 -9.07
C GLU A 40 1.29 34.47 -10.13
N ALA A 41 2.32 33.70 -9.80
CA ALA A 41 2.89 32.71 -10.70
C ALA A 41 1.84 31.65 -11.11
N ILE A 42 1.01 31.16 -10.17
CA ILE A 42 -0.11 30.25 -10.45
C ILE A 42 -1.14 30.93 -11.36
N ARG A 43 -1.51 32.17 -11.10
CA ARG A 43 -2.48 32.92 -11.93
C ARG A 43 -1.97 33.18 -13.34
N VAL A 44 -0.67 33.43 -13.50
CA VAL A 44 -0.04 33.55 -14.84
C VAL A 44 -0.06 32.20 -15.55
N ALA A 45 0.31 31.11 -14.87
CA ALA A 45 0.28 29.75 -15.43
C ALA A 45 -1.13 29.31 -15.84
N ASN A 46 -2.14 29.72 -15.08
CA ASN A 46 -3.55 29.50 -15.42
C ASN A 46 -4.10 30.42 -16.52
N GLY A 47 -3.33 31.44 -16.97
CA GLY A 47 -3.80 32.46 -17.90
C GLY A 47 -4.82 33.44 -17.31
N THR A 48 -5.03 33.46 -16.01
CA THR A 48 -5.96 34.38 -15.32
C THR A 48 -5.32 35.72 -14.98
N LEU A 49 -4.00 35.79 -15.01
CA LEU A 49 -3.21 37.02 -14.89
C LEU A 49 -2.29 37.14 -16.11
N MET A 50 -2.42 38.24 -16.86
CA MET A 50 -1.56 38.46 -18.01
C MET A 50 -0.18 38.98 -17.56
N THR A 51 0.89 38.53 -18.20
CA THR A 51 2.26 38.93 -17.86
C THR A 51 2.50 40.43 -17.95
N ASN A 52 1.81 41.12 -18.86
CA ASN A 52 1.90 42.58 -18.99
C ASN A 52 1.26 43.38 -17.84
N MET A 53 0.53 42.72 -16.95
CA MET A 53 -0.01 43.33 -15.72
C MET A 53 0.99 43.31 -14.58
N LEU A 54 2.04 42.54 -14.69
CA LEU A 54 3.13 42.44 -13.74
C LEU A 54 4.10 43.62 -13.91
N SER A 55 4.81 44.00 -12.84
CA SER A 55 5.91 44.95 -12.93
C SER A 55 7.07 44.40 -13.77
N ALA A 56 7.97 45.27 -14.21
CA ALA A 56 9.14 44.85 -14.98
C ALA A 56 10.05 43.89 -14.19
N ALA A 57 10.10 44.03 -12.87
CA ALA A 57 10.88 43.15 -11.99
C ALA A 57 10.27 41.74 -11.87
N GLU A 58 8.95 41.64 -11.78
CA GLU A 58 8.20 40.38 -11.78
C GLU A 58 8.26 39.70 -13.15
N GLN A 59 8.09 40.46 -14.26
CA GLN A 59 8.23 39.93 -15.61
C GLN A 59 9.61 39.33 -15.87
N ALA A 60 10.67 39.93 -15.32
CA ALA A 60 12.03 39.41 -15.42
C ALA A 60 12.24 38.06 -14.73
N ARG A 61 11.30 37.64 -13.88
CA ARG A 61 11.30 36.32 -13.24
C ARG A 61 10.66 35.22 -14.09
N ILE A 62 10.03 35.58 -15.19
CA ILE A 62 9.40 34.63 -16.11
C ILE A 62 10.35 34.48 -17.31
N THR A 63 10.98 33.31 -17.43
CA THR A 63 12.03 33.07 -18.43
C THR A 63 11.76 31.74 -19.16
N GLY A 64 12.24 31.67 -20.41
CA GLY A 64 12.13 30.45 -21.22
C GLY A 64 11.63 30.74 -22.64
N PRO A 65 11.61 29.74 -23.50
CA PRO A 65 11.22 29.90 -24.91
C PRO A 65 9.73 29.70 -25.19
N GLY A 66 8.92 29.32 -24.19
CA GLY A 66 7.51 29.00 -24.36
C GLY A 66 6.57 30.20 -24.44
N MET A 67 5.30 29.95 -24.67
CA MET A 67 4.23 30.96 -24.68
C MET A 67 3.40 30.93 -23.38
N ALA A 68 3.48 29.86 -22.60
CA ALA A 68 2.77 29.69 -21.36
C ALA A 68 3.74 29.23 -20.23
N VAL A 69 3.41 29.55 -19.00
CA VAL A 69 4.19 29.09 -17.83
C VAL A 69 3.84 27.65 -17.53
N ASP A 70 4.80 26.74 -17.70
CA ASP A 70 4.67 25.32 -17.41
C ASP A 70 5.25 24.96 -16.03
N THR A 71 6.30 25.70 -15.61
CA THR A 71 6.98 25.45 -14.34
C THR A 71 6.98 26.68 -13.45
N ILE A 72 6.55 26.51 -12.20
CA ILE A 72 6.64 27.51 -11.14
C ILE A 72 7.73 27.05 -10.18
N ALA A 73 8.89 27.72 -10.22
CA ALA A 73 10.05 27.35 -9.45
C ALA A 73 10.08 28.07 -8.10
N VAL A 74 10.18 27.31 -7.01
CA VAL A 74 10.42 27.80 -5.64
C VAL A 74 11.83 27.40 -5.25
N ASP A 75 12.77 28.33 -5.33
CA ASP A 75 14.18 28.08 -5.04
C ASP A 75 14.46 28.29 -3.55
N GLN A 76 14.92 27.25 -2.88
CA GLN A 76 15.26 27.33 -1.46
C GLN A 76 16.35 28.36 -1.13
N MET A 77 17.26 28.64 -2.06
CA MET A 77 18.30 29.67 -1.88
C MET A 77 17.76 31.09 -1.96
N VAL A 78 16.66 31.28 -2.70
CA VAL A 78 16.03 32.59 -2.92
C VAL A 78 14.88 32.79 -1.93
N THR A 79 14.01 31.79 -1.82
CA THR A 79 12.80 31.84 -1.01
C THR A 79 12.65 30.55 -0.20
N PRO A 80 13.43 30.40 0.88
CA PRO A 80 13.44 29.16 1.68
C PRO A 80 12.10 28.87 2.34
N THR A 81 11.31 29.89 2.58
CA THR A 81 9.98 29.77 3.21
C THR A 81 9.03 30.78 2.59
N ILE A 82 7.88 30.30 2.16
CA ILE A 82 6.75 31.13 1.71
C ILE A 82 5.63 31.01 2.74
N THR A 83 5.20 32.13 3.30
CA THR A 83 4.06 32.18 4.22
C THR A 83 2.82 32.65 3.48
N LEU A 84 1.78 31.84 3.45
CA LEU A 84 0.53 32.23 2.78
C LEU A 84 -0.23 33.25 3.63
N GLN A 85 -0.47 34.41 3.07
CA GLN A 85 -1.31 35.47 3.65
C GLN A 85 -2.76 35.37 3.14
N ALA A 86 -2.96 34.74 1.99
CA ALA A 86 -4.25 34.47 1.37
C ALA A 86 -4.25 33.02 0.79
N PRO A 87 -5.42 32.42 0.57
CA PRO A 87 -5.51 31.17 -0.17
C PRO A 87 -4.88 31.30 -1.56
N LEU A 88 -4.13 30.27 -1.99
CA LEU A 88 -3.62 30.21 -3.34
C LEU A 88 -4.76 30.01 -4.35
N SER A 89 -4.58 30.51 -5.54
CA SER A 89 -5.43 30.19 -6.69
C SER A 89 -5.36 28.70 -7.00
N ASP A 90 -6.47 28.14 -7.51
CA ASP A 90 -6.52 26.74 -7.91
C ASP A 90 -5.54 26.49 -9.08
N LEU A 91 -4.85 25.37 -9.12
CA LEU A 91 -4.04 24.92 -10.24
C LEU A 91 -4.95 24.32 -11.32
N THR A 92 -5.07 24.98 -12.46
CA THR A 92 -5.97 24.59 -13.55
C THR A 92 -5.27 24.44 -14.91
N GLY A 93 -4.08 25.03 -15.07
CA GLY A 93 -3.45 25.18 -16.38
C GLY A 93 -4.25 26.11 -17.35
N MET A 94 -3.72 26.36 -18.52
CA MET A 94 -4.34 27.21 -19.56
C MET A 94 -5.29 26.46 -20.51
N GLY A 95 -5.82 25.32 -20.08
CA GLY A 95 -6.73 24.49 -20.89
C GLY A 95 -6.23 23.06 -21.08
N MET A 96 -6.89 22.29 -21.96
CA MET A 96 -6.61 20.87 -22.13
C MET A 96 -5.16 20.61 -22.58
N GLY A 97 -4.45 19.77 -21.83
CA GLY A 97 -3.10 19.33 -22.14
C GLY A 97 -2.00 20.35 -21.82
N HIS A 98 -2.30 21.41 -21.08
CA HIS A 98 -1.30 22.31 -20.55
C HIS A 98 -0.86 21.86 -19.16
N HIS A 99 0.33 21.28 -19.09
CA HIS A 99 0.95 20.86 -17.84
C HIS A 99 1.40 22.06 -17.01
N VAL A 100 1.05 22.09 -15.72
CA VAL A 100 1.53 23.10 -14.77
C VAL A 100 2.13 22.42 -13.57
N GLU A 101 3.41 22.68 -13.34
CA GLU A 101 4.17 22.11 -12.25
C GLU A 101 4.62 23.18 -11.26
N VAL A 102 4.39 22.98 -9.97
CA VAL A 102 5.02 23.74 -8.89
C VAL A 102 6.18 22.94 -8.35
N MET A 103 7.39 23.40 -8.65
CA MET A 103 8.63 22.67 -8.34
C MET A 103 9.44 23.37 -7.26
N GLY A 104 9.71 22.70 -6.16
CA GLY A 104 10.70 23.09 -5.17
C GLY A 104 12.11 22.73 -5.66
N MET A 105 12.99 23.71 -5.67
CA MET A 105 14.40 23.48 -5.99
C MET A 105 15.20 23.33 -4.70
N PRO A 106 15.64 22.10 -4.35
CA PRO A 106 16.38 21.86 -3.12
C PRO A 106 17.78 22.49 -3.19
N MET A 107 18.30 22.85 -2.02
CA MET A 107 19.66 23.36 -1.90
C MET A 107 20.67 22.25 -2.27
N ALA A 108 21.49 22.49 -3.27
CA ALA A 108 22.59 21.61 -3.65
C ALA A 108 23.74 21.69 -2.64
N MET A 109 23.58 21.03 -1.49
CA MET A 109 24.66 20.93 -0.48
C MET A 109 25.24 19.52 -0.45
N PRO A 110 26.60 19.37 -0.34
CA PRO A 110 27.23 18.06 -0.28
C PRO A 110 26.97 17.27 0.99
N MET A 111 26.48 17.89 2.07
CA MET A 111 26.03 17.23 3.31
C MET A 111 24.89 18.01 3.95
N PRO A 112 23.72 17.41 4.16
CA PRO A 112 22.65 18.03 4.91
C PRO A 112 23.04 18.12 6.40
N MET A 113 22.89 19.31 6.99
CA MET A 113 23.00 19.42 8.43
C MET A 113 21.80 18.78 9.12
N PRO A 114 21.98 18.04 10.23
CA PRO A 114 20.89 17.42 10.93
C PRO A 114 19.80 18.43 11.30
N GLY A 115 18.54 18.16 10.90
CA GLY A 115 17.39 19.00 11.23
C GLY A 115 17.06 20.13 10.23
N MET A 116 17.84 20.31 9.15
CA MET A 116 17.46 21.22 8.06
C MET A 116 16.72 20.43 6.97
N SER A 117 15.48 20.82 6.67
CA SER A 117 14.83 20.42 5.43
C SER A 117 15.59 21.03 4.26
N MET A 118 15.92 20.23 3.28
CA MET A 118 16.53 20.69 2.03
C MET A 118 15.49 21.21 1.04
N LEU A 119 14.21 21.05 1.35
CA LEU A 119 13.09 21.47 0.52
C LEU A 119 12.60 22.87 0.92
N PRO A 120 12.21 23.69 -0.04
CA PRO A 120 11.55 24.97 0.27
C PRO A 120 10.22 24.71 1.00
N VAL A 121 9.89 25.58 1.95
CA VAL A 121 8.77 25.40 2.87
C VAL A 121 7.61 26.30 2.45
N ILE A 122 6.41 25.72 2.30
CA ILE A 122 5.17 26.46 2.16
C ILE A 122 4.41 26.38 3.49
N GLN A 123 4.24 27.52 4.17
CA GLN A 123 3.48 27.63 5.42
C GLN A 123 2.03 27.96 5.13
N GLY A 124 1.14 26.98 5.27
CA GLY A 124 -0.29 27.11 4.99
C GLY A 124 -1.09 27.92 6.03
N GLY A 125 -0.50 28.18 7.22
CA GLY A 125 -1.17 28.93 8.27
C GLY A 125 -2.52 28.33 8.69
N ALA A 126 -3.57 29.16 8.73
CA ALA A 126 -4.94 28.73 9.07
C ALA A 126 -5.81 28.49 7.82
N HIS A 127 -5.25 28.52 6.61
CA HIS A 127 -6.02 28.38 5.38
C HIS A 127 -6.64 27.00 5.26
N ALA A 128 -7.83 26.94 4.64
CA ALA A 128 -8.57 25.70 4.47
C ALA A 128 -7.82 24.69 3.58
N ARG A 129 -7.03 25.17 2.64
CA ARG A 129 -6.19 24.37 1.72
C ARG A 129 -4.97 25.17 1.29
N VAL A 130 -3.88 24.45 1.03
CA VAL A 130 -2.67 25.06 0.50
C VAL A 130 -2.70 25.01 -1.03
N PHE A 131 -2.75 23.83 -1.62
CA PHE A 131 -2.92 23.66 -3.06
C PHE A 131 -4.26 23.01 -3.38
N THR A 132 -4.91 23.49 -4.43
CA THR A 132 -6.09 22.86 -5.03
C THR A 132 -5.76 22.47 -6.46
N LEU A 133 -5.82 21.18 -6.77
CA LEU A 133 -5.60 20.64 -8.12
C LEU A 133 -6.94 20.44 -8.81
N ARG A 134 -7.14 21.07 -9.97
CA ARG A 134 -8.40 21.03 -10.72
C ARG A 134 -8.33 20.24 -12.00
N THR A 135 -7.12 19.94 -12.47
CA THR A 135 -6.88 19.17 -13.69
C THR A 135 -5.85 18.09 -13.44
N HIS A 136 -5.86 17.07 -14.26
CA HIS A 136 -4.89 15.98 -14.20
C HIS A 136 -3.49 16.40 -14.69
N ASP A 137 -3.40 17.53 -15.38
CA ASP A 137 -2.13 18.05 -15.90
C ASP A 137 -1.41 18.94 -14.87
N CYS A 138 -1.70 18.79 -13.57
CA CYS A 138 -1.06 19.57 -12.50
C CYS A 138 -0.14 18.69 -11.66
N ALA A 139 1.03 19.26 -11.30
CA ALA A 139 2.00 18.60 -10.47
C ALA A 139 2.54 19.51 -9.35
N VAL A 140 2.88 18.91 -8.19
CA VAL A 140 3.54 19.58 -7.06
C VAL A 140 4.73 18.71 -6.63
N HIS A 141 5.94 19.23 -6.78
CA HIS A 141 7.16 18.47 -6.56
C HIS A 141 8.11 19.17 -5.60
N GLY A 142 8.83 18.39 -4.78
CA GLY A 142 9.99 18.82 -4.03
C GLY A 142 9.71 19.92 -2.99
N LEU A 143 8.53 19.94 -2.39
CA LEU A 143 8.12 20.95 -1.41
C LEU A 143 7.86 20.35 -0.03
N ARG A 144 8.16 21.14 1.00
CA ARG A 144 7.67 20.88 2.35
C ARG A 144 6.48 21.77 2.65
N ILE A 145 5.30 21.17 2.86
CA ILE A 145 4.06 21.88 3.12
C ILE A 145 3.70 21.73 4.59
N VAL A 146 3.67 22.84 5.33
CA VAL A 146 3.48 22.84 6.78
C VAL A 146 2.22 23.60 7.18
N GLY A 147 1.37 22.98 8.01
CA GLY A 147 0.13 23.61 8.49
C GLY A 147 -0.95 23.69 7.41
N GLY A 148 -1.94 24.55 7.64
CA GLY A 148 -3.18 24.56 6.88
C GLY A 148 -4.15 23.48 7.35
N GLN A 149 -5.37 23.47 6.79
CA GLN A 149 -6.30 22.37 7.07
C GLN A 149 -6.01 21.17 6.19
N VAL A 150 -5.82 21.38 4.88
CA VAL A 150 -5.48 20.36 3.88
C VAL A 150 -4.29 20.87 3.07
N ALA A 151 -3.25 20.04 2.90
CA ALA A 151 -2.10 20.42 2.08
C ALA A 151 -2.44 20.35 0.59
N ILE A 152 -3.02 19.27 0.13
CA ILE A 152 -3.40 19.03 -1.27
C ILE A 152 -4.88 18.67 -1.34
N ASP A 153 -5.68 19.48 -2.01
CA ASP A 153 -7.10 19.24 -2.28
C ASP A 153 -7.30 18.93 -3.77
N ALA A 154 -7.40 17.65 -4.11
CA ALA A 154 -7.60 17.19 -5.48
C ALA A 154 -9.10 17.09 -5.78
N LYS A 155 -9.58 18.02 -6.60
CA LYS A 155 -10.97 18.10 -7.02
C LYS A 155 -11.01 18.42 -8.51
N MET A 156 -10.81 17.40 -9.31
CA MET A 156 -10.65 17.56 -10.75
C MET A 156 -12.01 17.68 -11.43
N ALA A 157 -12.08 18.56 -12.42
CA ALA A 157 -13.22 18.69 -13.28
C ALA A 157 -12.91 18.04 -14.62
N MET A 158 -13.76 17.14 -15.06
CA MET A 158 -13.78 16.39 -16.32
C MET A 158 -12.40 16.03 -16.92
N ALA A 159 -12.09 14.77 -16.88
CA ALA A 159 -11.07 14.20 -17.74
C ALA A 159 -11.51 14.32 -19.20
N THR A 160 -10.84 15.15 -19.95
CA THR A 160 -10.99 15.19 -21.40
C THR A 160 -10.28 14.00 -22.00
N ALA A 161 -11.07 13.17 -22.63
CA ALA A 161 -10.76 12.09 -23.56
C ALA A 161 -9.28 11.80 -23.88
N MET A 162 -8.92 10.54 -23.72
CA MET A 162 -7.74 9.87 -24.25
C MET A 162 -6.43 9.98 -23.46
N GLY A 163 -6.29 9.16 -22.52
CA GLY A 163 -5.15 8.95 -21.64
C GLY A 163 -5.57 9.30 -20.23
N MET A 164 -5.29 8.47 -19.26
CA MET A 164 -5.59 8.78 -17.87
C MET A 164 -4.41 9.52 -17.24
N PRO A 165 -4.26 10.85 -17.45
CA PRO A 165 -3.28 11.58 -16.69
C PRO A 165 -3.77 11.66 -15.24
N MET A 166 -2.88 11.42 -14.31
CA MET A 166 -3.10 11.63 -12.89
C MET A 166 -2.42 12.95 -12.52
N ALA A 167 -3.05 13.75 -11.66
CA ALA A 167 -2.29 14.83 -11.02
C ALA A 167 -1.23 14.21 -10.10
N GLU A 168 -0.09 14.88 -9.96
CA GLU A 168 1.08 14.31 -9.32
C GLU A 168 1.53 15.13 -8.12
N VAL A 169 1.90 14.44 -7.04
CA VAL A 169 2.60 15.01 -5.89
C VAL A 169 3.81 14.13 -5.62
N MET A 170 5.00 14.64 -5.83
CA MET A 170 6.23 13.86 -5.78
C MET A 170 7.29 14.53 -4.89
N ASP A 171 8.08 13.69 -4.19
CA ASP A 171 9.19 14.15 -3.36
C ASP A 171 8.80 15.23 -2.33
N CYS A 172 7.58 15.16 -1.78
CA CYS A 172 7.03 16.17 -0.88
C CYS A 172 6.99 15.71 0.58
N GLU A 173 7.12 16.69 1.48
CA GLU A 173 6.88 16.50 2.92
C GLU A 173 5.63 17.25 3.36
N LEU A 174 4.62 16.54 3.86
CA LEU A 174 3.37 17.11 4.38
C LEU A 174 3.36 16.99 5.91
N ALA A 175 3.27 18.11 6.62
CA ALA A 175 3.39 18.12 8.07
C ALA A 175 2.43 19.08 8.77
N GLY A 176 1.81 18.62 9.86
CA GLY A 176 1.05 19.49 10.78
C GLY A 176 -0.27 20.02 10.20
N GLN A 177 -0.87 19.39 9.20
CA GLN A 177 -2.21 19.73 8.73
C GLN A 177 -3.24 19.42 9.81
N THR A 178 -4.28 20.26 9.92
CA THR A 178 -5.27 20.12 10.99
C THR A 178 -6.47 19.25 10.61
N VAL A 179 -6.66 18.95 9.31
CA VAL A 179 -7.73 18.09 8.80
C VAL A 179 -7.15 16.87 8.09
N ALA A 180 -6.42 17.06 6.99
CA ALA A 180 -5.81 15.97 6.23
C ALA A 180 -4.57 16.45 5.47
N GLY A 181 -3.62 15.55 5.21
CA GLY A 181 -2.52 15.81 4.29
C GLY A 181 -3.03 15.97 2.87
N VAL A 182 -3.78 15.00 2.40
CA VAL A 182 -4.38 14.98 1.06
C VAL A 182 -5.87 14.73 1.16
N LYS A 183 -6.65 15.45 0.37
CA LYS A 183 -8.06 15.19 0.16
C LYS A 183 -8.35 15.01 -1.32
N VAL A 184 -9.05 13.92 -1.66
CA VAL A 184 -9.48 13.62 -3.03
C VAL A 184 -11.00 13.45 -3.03
N HIS A 185 -11.66 14.10 -3.96
CA HIS A 185 -13.10 13.96 -4.10
C HIS A 185 -13.53 13.84 -5.57
N GLY A 186 -14.36 12.85 -5.83
CA GLY A 186 -15.13 12.78 -7.06
C GLY A 186 -16.26 13.84 -7.06
N VAL A 187 -16.45 14.53 -8.14
CA VAL A 187 -17.48 15.55 -8.29
C VAL A 187 -18.37 15.23 -9.49
N GLY A 188 -19.58 14.84 -9.24
CA GLY A 188 -20.55 14.53 -10.29
C GLY A 188 -20.13 13.32 -11.12
N MET A 189 -19.95 13.50 -12.44
CA MET A 189 -19.51 12.42 -13.34
C MET A 189 -17.99 12.42 -13.55
N ASP A 190 -17.24 13.18 -12.77
CA ASP A 190 -15.81 13.41 -12.96
C ASP A 190 -14.98 12.41 -12.15
N GLU A 191 -13.83 12.09 -12.68
CA GLU A 191 -12.82 11.23 -12.05
C GLU A 191 -11.73 12.10 -11.47
N SER A 192 -11.43 11.95 -10.18
CA SER A 192 -10.29 12.59 -9.53
C SER A 192 -9.18 11.57 -9.30
N MET A 193 -8.10 11.66 -10.04
CA MET A 193 -6.98 10.74 -9.98
C MET A 193 -5.73 11.47 -9.50
N LEU A 194 -5.13 10.96 -8.42
CA LEU A 194 -3.94 11.54 -7.79
C LEU A 194 -2.86 10.49 -7.58
N MET A 195 -1.67 10.76 -8.06
CA MET A 195 -0.46 9.99 -7.80
C MET A 195 0.37 10.67 -6.70
N LEU A 196 0.78 9.89 -5.73
CA LEU A 196 1.68 10.29 -4.65
C LEU A 196 2.94 9.43 -4.75
N GLU A 197 4.08 10.02 -5.01
CA GLU A 197 5.34 9.29 -5.09
C GLU A 197 6.40 9.93 -4.18
N HIS A 198 7.05 9.11 -3.34
CA HIS A 198 8.02 9.58 -2.35
C HIS A 198 7.48 10.68 -1.42
N VAL A 199 6.19 10.63 -1.06
CA VAL A 199 5.57 11.61 -0.17
C VAL A 199 5.63 11.15 1.27
N SER A 200 6.11 12.02 2.15
CA SER A 200 6.10 11.79 3.59
C SER A 200 5.01 12.60 4.29
N PHE A 201 4.30 11.94 5.21
CA PHE A 201 3.24 12.54 6.03
C PHE A 201 3.63 12.47 7.50
N SER A 202 3.49 13.55 8.23
CA SER A 202 3.84 13.56 9.65
C SER A 202 2.98 14.51 10.49
N ASN A 203 2.75 14.12 11.76
CA ASN A 203 2.11 14.96 12.76
C ASN A 203 0.75 15.54 12.33
N MET A 204 -0.13 14.72 11.82
CA MET A 204 -1.47 15.13 11.40
C MET A 204 -2.55 14.12 11.81
N PRO A 205 -3.83 14.54 11.92
CA PRO A 205 -4.91 13.64 12.29
C PRO A 205 -5.26 12.64 11.18
N LEU A 206 -5.10 13.02 9.91
CA LEU A 206 -5.46 12.19 8.76
C LEU A 206 -4.46 12.40 7.62
N GLY A 207 -3.93 11.30 7.08
CA GLY A 207 -3.04 11.33 5.91
C GLY A 207 -3.82 11.59 4.62
N ILE A 208 -4.69 10.66 4.24
CA ILE A 208 -5.46 10.70 2.98
C ILE A 208 -6.96 10.60 3.30
N LEU A 209 -7.74 11.53 2.76
CA LEU A 209 -9.20 11.50 2.76
C LEU A 209 -9.73 11.27 1.35
N ILE A 210 -10.37 10.14 1.11
CA ILE A 210 -11.16 9.88 -0.10
C ILE A 210 -12.63 10.14 0.24
N ASP A 211 -13.22 11.16 -0.36
CA ASP A 211 -14.56 11.66 -0.04
C ASP A 211 -15.50 11.54 -1.24
N ASP A 212 -16.09 10.36 -1.40
CA ASP A 212 -17.01 10.01 -2.49
C ASP A 212 -18.47 10.02 -2.02
N GLN A 213 -18.84 10.98 -1.18
CA GLN A 213 -20.23 11.11 -0.70
C GLN A 213 -21.17 11.73 -1.74
N VAL A 214 -20.62 12.31 -2.80
CA VAL A 214 -21.39 12.93 -3.87
C VAL A 214 -21.73 11.90 -4.95
N VAL A 215 -22.94 11.96 -5.48
CA VAL A 215 -23.45 11.02 -6.50
C VAL A 215 -22.58 11.05 -7.77
N GLY A 216 -22.08 9.88 -8.18
CA GLY A 216 -21.44 9.63 -9.47
C GLY A 216 -19.96 9.94 -9.57
N GLY A 217 -19.32 10.44 -8.51
CA GLY A 217 -17.88 10.71 -8.51
C GLY A 217 -17.04 9.43 -8.39
N GLU A 218 -15.86 9.44 -8.97
CA GLU A 218 -14.84 8.39 -8.83
C GLU A 218 -13.54 9.03 -8.35
N SER A 219 -12.94 8.44 -7.32
CA SER A 219 -11.67 8.92 -6.76
C SER A 219 -10.64 7.81 -6.78
N MET A 220 -9.48 8.08 -7.35
CA MET A 220 -8.34 7.18 -7.34
C MET A 220 -7.14 7.84 -6.69
N VAL A 221 -6.54 7.16 -5.74
CA VAL A 221 -5.26 7.53 -5.16
C VAL A 221 -4.29 6.38 -5.37
N GLU A 222 -3.17 6.69 -6.01
CA GLU A 222 -2.02 5.79 -6.11
C GLU A 222 -0.88 6.36 -5.29
N ALA A 223 -0.47 5.64 -4.25
CA ALA A 223 0.61 6.01 -3.36
C ALA A 223 1.76 5.00 -3.49
N GLU A 224 2.91 5.45 -3.98
CA GLU A 224 4.09 4.63 -4.15
C GLU A 224 5.29 5.23 -3.40
N HIS A 225 6.04 4.39 -2.70
CA HIS A 225 7.18 4.80 -1.88
C HIS A 225 6.86 5.89 -0.85
N CYS A 226 5.62 5.92 -0.38
CA CYS A 226 5.17 6.88 0.61
C CYS A 226 5.45 6.41 2.04
N MET A 227 5.63 7.38 2.94
CA MET A 227 5.80 7.12 4.36
C MET A 227 4.83 7.95 5.20
N MET A 228 4.10 7.31 6.10
CA MET A 228 3.31 8.00 7.12
C MET A 228 3.90 7.68 8.50
N ASP A 229 4.37 8.69 9.20
CA ASP A 229 4.94 8.59 10.55
C ASP A 229 4.22 9.50 11.53
N GLY A 230 3.67 8.94 12.61
CA GLY A 230 2.93 9.70 13.61
C GLY A 230 1.60 10.29 13.10
N VAL A 231 1.06 9.78 12.02
CA VAL A 231 -0.27 10.13 11.49
C VAL A 231 -1.32 9.33 12.26
N GLN A 232 -2.33 9.99 12.85
CA GLN A 232 -3.31 9.28 13.68
C GLN A 232 -4.15 8.29 12.86
N LEU A 233 -4.65 8.71 11.70
CA LEU A 233 -5.37 7.87 10.74
C LEU A 233 -4.73 8.03 9.36
N GLY A 234 -4.19 6.96 8.80
CA GLY A 234 -3.50 7.00 7.51
C GLY A 234 -4.46 7.31 6.36
N CYS A 235 -5.57 6.59 6.24
CA CYS A 235 -6.55 6.81 5.19
C CYS A 235 -7.99 6.69 5.73
N ARG A 236 -8.85 7.62 5.33
CA ARG A 236 -10.31 7.53 5.52
C ARG A 236 -11.01 7.52 4.17
N VAL A 237 -11.89 6.53 3.98
CA VAL A 237 -12.74 6.42 2.80
C VAL A 237 -14.19 6.61 3.21
N LEU A 238 -14.86 7.60 2.63
CA LEU A 238 -16.26 7.91 2.85
C LEU A 238 -17.03 7.68 1.54
N GLU A 239 -17.82 6.63 1.48
CA GLU A 239 -18.67 6.33 0.34
C GLU A 239 -20.12 6.68 0.63
N GLY A 240 -20.75 7.42 -0.26
CA GLY A 240 -22.15 7.80 -0.15
C GLY A 240 -22.86 7.86 -1.51
N GLY A 241 -22.10 7.78 -2.58
CA GLY A 241 -22.61 7.95 -3.93
C GLY A 241 -23.47 6.80 -4.44
N VAL A 242 -24.32 7.09 -5.42
CA VAL A 242 -25.11 6.11 -6.17
C VAL A 242 -24.51 6.01 -7.58
N GLY A 243 -24.06 4.83 -8.00
CA GLY A 243 -23.46 4.59 -9.31
C GLY A 243 -22.60 3.32 -9.30
N ALA A 244 -22.29 2.79 -10.48
CA ALA A 244 -21.46 1.60 -10.64
C ALA A 244 -19.96 1.92 -10.79
N ARG A 245 -19.54 3.14 -10.46
CA ARG A 245 -18.16 3.56 -10.58
C ARG A 245 -17.31 3.01 -9.43
N MET A 246 -16.03 2.86 -9.68
CA MET A 246 -15.09 2.24 -8.76
C MET A 246 -14.04 3.24 -8.30
N SER A 247 -14.12 3.64 -7.04
CA SER A 247 -13.04 4.38 -6.40
C SER A 247 -11.94 3.45 -5.90
N MET A 248 -10.70 3.93 -5.80
CA MET A 248 -9.55 3.08 -5.53
C MET A 248 -8.52 3.75 -4.62
N LEU A 249 -7.94 2.96 -3.73
CA LEU A 249 -6.70 3.27 -3.03
C LEU A 249 -5.65 2.20 -3.36
N ASN A 250 -4.65 2.59 -4.10
CA ASN A 250 -3.45 1.80 -4.35
C ASN A 250 -2.35 2.26 -3.39
N TRP A 251 -1.83 1.35 -2.58
CA TRP A 251 -0.77 1.61 -1.62
C TRP A 251 0.39 0.64 -1.87
N PHE A 252 1.44 1.13 -2.50
CA PHE A 252 2.54 0.32 -2.98
C PHE A 252 3.86 0.69 -2.34
N ARG A 253 4.64 -0.31 -1.92
CA ARG A 253 6.01 -0.12 -1.40
C ARG A 253 6.12 1.00 -0.37
N SER A 254 5.08 1.14 0.42
CA SER A 254 4.86 2.27 1.30
C SER A 254 4.73 1.81 2.75
N THR A 255 5.03 2.70 3.68
CA THR A 255 5.12 2.37 5.10
C THR A 255 4.19 3.24 5.94
N PHE A 256 3.54 2.64 6.94
CA PHE A 256 2.79 3.35 7.97
C PHE A 256 3.30 2.94 9.35
N VAL A 257 3.78 3.89 10.14
CA VAL A 257 4.34 3.63 11.47
C VAL A 257 3.91 4.69 12.48
N ASN A 258 3.95 4.34 13.76
CA ASN A 258 3.67 5.23 14.88
C ASN A 258 2.29 5.92 14.84
N GLY A 259 1.36 5.41 14.04
CA GLY A 259 0.00 5.92 13.95
C GLY A 259 -1.00 5.04 14.71
N ALA A 260 -2.23 5.55 14.88
CA ALA A 260 -3.26 4.82 15.58
C ALA A 260 -3.96 3.79 14.68
N THR A 261 -4.35 4.20 13.48
CA THR A 261 -5.07 3.33 12.52
C THR A 261 -4.58 3.63 11.10
N PHE A 262 -4.32 2.58 10.30
CA PHE A 262 -3.92 2.83 8.91
C PHE A 262 -5.13 3.23 8.06
N SER A 263 -6.19 2.41 7.99
CA SER A 263 -7.32 2.77 7.15
C SER A 263 -8.66 2.36 7.72
N GLU A 264 -9.63 3.25 7.61
CA GLU A 264 -11.04 2.98 7.83
C GLU A 264 -11.87 3.35 6.60
N LYS A 265 -12.77 2.45 6.20
CA LYS A 265 -13.76 2.72 5.17
C LYS A 265 -15.15 2.69 5.78
N ARG A 266 -15.90 3.73 5.53
CA ARG A 266 -17.29 3.87 5.96
C ARG A 266 -18.19 4.09 4.74
N ARG A 267 -19.39 3.55 4.81
CA ARG A 267 -20.32 3.55 3.71
C ARG A 267 -21.72 3.90 4.19
N THR A 268 -22.44 4.72 3.41
CA THR A 268 -23.87 4.91 3.63
C THR A 268 -24.67 3.72 3.11
N ALA A 269 -25.83 3.45 3.71
CA ALA A 269 -26.68 2.32 3.31
C ALA A 269 -27.20 2.42 1.85
N ALA A 270 -27.26 3.64 1.31
CA ALA A 270 -27.74 3.89 -0.05
C ALA A 270 -26.65 3.78 -1.11
N SER A 271 -25.38 3.68 -0.72
CA SER A 271 -24.29 3.65 -1.70
C SER A 271 -24.32 2.37 -2.52
N THR A 272 -24.15 2.50 -3.83
CA THR A 272 -23.95 1.40 -4.79
C THR A 272 -22.57 1.44 -5.44
N GLN A 273 -21.70 2.35 -5.01
CA GLN A 273 -20.33 2.45 -5.51
C GLN A 273 -19.52 1.18 -5.24
N GLN A 274 -18.55 0.96 -6.08
CA GLN A 274 -17.52 -0.06 -5.89
C GLN A 274 -16.26 0.60 -5.32
N PHE A 275 -15.54 -0.12 -4.51
CA PHE A 275 -14.26 0.36 -3.98
C PHE A 275 -13.21 -0.73 -4.02
N MET A 276 -11.97 -0.37 -4.39
CA MET A 276 -10.83 -1.28 -4.35
C MET A 276 -9.72 -0.74 -3.44
N TYR A 277 -9.34 -1.56 -2.48
CA TYR A 277 -8.03 -1.47 -1.83
C TYR A 277 -7.03 -2.37 -2.55
N ARG A 278 -5.88 -1.81 -2.89
CA ARG A 278 -4.75 -2.58 -3.38
C ARG A 278 -3.51 -2.22 -2.58
N ILE A 279 -3.12 -3.09 -1.67
CA ILE A 279 -1.99 -2.87 -0.74
C ILE A 279 -0.93 -3.91 -1.07
N VAL A 280 0.21 -3.49 -1.59
CA VAL A 280 1.23 -4.39 -2.10
C VAL A 280 2.63 -3.95 -1.67
N HIS A 281 3.45 -4.89 -1.20
CA HIS A 281 4.81 -4.64 -0.72
C HIS A 281 4.90 -3.57 0.36
N SER A 282 3.94 -3.55 1.28
CA SER A 282 3.80 -2.46 2.25
C SER A 282 3.73 -2.96 3.67
N ASP A 283 4.36 -2.23 4.58
CA ASP A 283 4.41 -2.55 6.01
C ASP A 283 3.60 -1.54 6.80
N LEU A 284 2.57 -2.03 7.48
CA LEU A 284 1.62 -1.21 8.23
C LEU A 284 1.67 -1.60 9.70
N THR A 285 2.27 -0.75 10.53
CA THR A 285 2.37 -0.94 11.98
C THR A 285 1.59 0.13 12.71
N CYS A 286 0.54 -0.29 13.40
CA CYS A 286 -0.40 0.58 14.11
C CYS A 286 -0.38 0.33 15.62
N THR A 287 -0.63 1.36 16.40
CA THR A 287 -0.92 1.21 17.84
C THR A 287 -2.37 0.79 18.10
N GLY A 288 -3.25 0.97 17.14
CA GLY A 288 -4.65 0.53 17.10
C GLY A 288 -4.92 -0.44 15.97
N ASP A 289 -5.98 -0.20 15.20
CA ASP A 289 -6.42 -1.06 14.11
C ASP A 289 -5.62 -0.79 12.81
N VAL A 290 -5.34 -1.82 12.00
CA VAL A 290 -4.69 -1.60 10.69
C VAL A 290 -5.75 -1.30 9.62
N LEU A 291 -6.67 -2.22 9.35
CA LEU A 291 -7.67 -2.07 8.29
C LEU A 291 -9.07 -2.41 8.82
N ASP A 292 -9.98 -1.43 8.76
CA ASP A 292 -11.40 -1.60 9.11
C ASP A 292 -12.30 -1.17 7.95
N VAL A 293 -12.84 -2.14 7.22
CA VAL A 293 -13.55 -1.95 5.96
C VAL A 293 -15.02 -2.34 6.09
N GLN A 294 -15.89 -1.35 5.97
CA GLN A 294 -17.32 -1.56 5.87
C GLN A 294 -17.74 -1.70 4.40
N GLY A 295 -18.29 -2.86 4.05
CA GLY A 295 -18.98 -3.08 2.79
C GLY A 295 -20.46 -2.70 2.86
N GLY A 296 -21.18 -2.89 1.78
CA GLY A 296 -22.62 -2.62 1.71
C GLY A 296 -23.36 -3.64 0.87
N PRO A 297 -24.70 -3.71 1.00
CA PRO A 297 -25.50 -4.75 0.35
C PRO A 297 -25.56 -4.62 -1.18
N ASN A 298 -25.22 -3.46 -1.73
CA ASN A 298 -25.46 -3.13 -3.13
C ASN A 298 -24.18 -2.74 -3.91
N GLY A 299 -23.01 -3.03 -3.41
CA GLY A 299 -21.78 -2.67 -4.10
C GLY A 299 -20.58 -3.48 -3.64
N LEU A 300 -19.74 -3.84 -4.61
CA LEU A 300 -18.56 -4.64 -4.41
C LEU A 300 -17.46 -3.86 -3.71
N THR A 301 -16.86 -4.46 -2.69
CA THR A 301 -15.61 -3.97 -2.13
C THR A 301 -14.51 -5.01 -2.37
N MET A 302 -13.49 -4.61 -3.10
CA MET A 302 -12.32 -5.43 -3.37
C MET A 302 -11.20 -5.08 -2.38
N VAL A 303 -10.57 -6.09 -1.80
CA VAL A 303 -9.42 -5.93 -0.91
C VAL A 303 -8.32 -6.87 -1.36
N HIS A 304 -7.38 -6.33 -2.12
CA HIS A 304 -6.24 -7.05 -2.65
C HIS A 304 -4.99 -6.66 -1.86
N HIS A 305 -4.37 -7.62 -1.21
CA HIS A 305 -3.17 -7.39 -0.41
C HIS A 305 -2.12 -8.47 -0.66
N HIS A 306 -0.90 -8.03 -0.93
CA HIS A 306 0.20 -8.94 -1.27
C HIS A 306 1.53 -8.45 -0.70
N HIS A 307 2.31 -9.36 -0.15
CA HIS A 307 3.68 -9.12 0.29
C HIS A 307 3.83 -7.95 1.28
N GLY A 308 3.49 -8.14 2.53
CA GLY A 308 3.68 -7.11 3.56
C GLY A 308 3.20 -7.56 4.93
N ASP A 309 3.33 -6.67 5.89
CA ASP A 309 2.99 -6.91 7.27
C ASP A 309 1.88 -5.95 7.75
N PHE A 310 0.80 -6.51 8.32
CA PHE A 310 -0.25 -5.77 9.01
C PHE A 310 -0.12 -6.04 10.51
N VAL A 311 0.51 -5.14 11.24
CA VAL A 311 0.75 -5.26 12.67
C VAL A 311 -0.16 -4.31 13.42
N ALA A 312 -1.17 -4.85 14.07
CA ALA A 312 -2.10 -4.11 14.92
C ALA A 312 -1.60 -4.05 16.37
N GLY A 313 -2.10 -3.09 17.13
CA GLY A 313 -1.91 -3.06 18.57
C GLY A 313 -2.48 -4.31 19.26
N ALA A 314 -2.08 -4.57 20.49
CA ALA A 314 -2.54 -5.74 21.23
C ALA A 314 -4.07 -5.75 21.36
N GLY A 315 -4.72 -6.86 20.94
CA GLY A 315 -6.18 -7.01 20.93
C GLY A 315 -6.90 -6.07 19.97
N ARG A 316 -6.21 -5.63 18.91
CA ARG A 316 -6.73 -4.76 17.86
C ARG A 316 -6.84 -5.50 16.53
N LYS A 317 -7.54 -4.88 15.57
CA LYS A 317 -7.87 -5.46 14.26
C LYS A 317 -6.70 -5.30 13.30
N ALA A 318 -6.09 -6.41 12.88
CA ALA A 318 -5.14 -6.39 11.78
C ALA A 318 -5.85 -6.30 10.42
N PHE A 319 -6.95 -7.03 10.26
CA PHE A 319 -7.74 -7.03 9.04
C PHE A 319 -9.21 -7.29 9.37
N TRP A 320 -10.10 -6.32 9.07
CA TRP A 320 -11.49 -6.38 9.48
C TRP A 320 -12.42 -5.96 8.35
N VAL A 321 -13.11 -6.90 7.72
CA VAL A 321 -14.09 -6.66 6.67
C VAL A 321 -15.48 -7.14 7.11
N TRP A 322 -16.47 -6.26 7.02
CA TRP A 322 -17.81 -6.48 7.53
C TRP A 322 -18.86 -5.55 6.87
N PRO A 323 -20.15 -5.78 6.97
CA PRO A 323 -20.86 -6.92 7.60
C PRO A 323 -20.94 -8.12 6.64
N ARG A 324 -21.41 -9.27 7.15
CA ARG A 324 -21.63 -10.50 6.36
C ARG A 324 -22.56 -10.33 5.16
N THR A 325 -23.48 -9.37 5.21
CA THR A 325 -24.40 -9.06 4.10
C THR A 325 -23.74 -8.31 2.95
N ALA A 326 -22.48 -7.91 3.10
CA ALA A 326 -21.75 -7.18 2.09
C ALA A 326 -21.05 -8.14 1.11
N GLU A 327 -20.89 -7.69 -0.13
CA GLU A 327 -20.11 -8.37 -1.15
C GLU A 327 -18.65 -7.96 -1.08
N PHE A 328 -17.76 -8.94 -0.88
CA PHE A 328 -16.31 -8.72 -0.84
C PHE A 328 -15.59 -9.64 -1.82
N ASP A 329 -14.65 -9.09 -2.57
CA ASP A 329 -13.63 -9.84 -3.29
C ASP A 329 -12.29 -9.64 -2.57
N ILE A 330 -11.85 -10.69 -1.85
CA ILE A 330 -10.66 -10.63 -1.00
C ILE A 330 -9.59 -11.52 -1.58
N HIS A 331 -8.51 -10.91 -2.03
CA HIS A 331 -7.32 -11.61 -2.49
C HIS A 331 -6.13 -11.25 -1.62
N GLY A 332 -5.55 -12.24 -0.95
CA GLY A 332 -4.41 -12.04 -0.08
C GLY A 332 -3.39 -13.15 -0.18
N SER A 333 -2.13 -12.78 -0.39
CA SER A 333 -1.02 -13.74 -0.37
C SER A 333 0.25 -13.13 0.21
N GLU A 334 1.01 -13.99 0.92
CA GLU A 334 2.34 -13.62 1.44
C GLU A 334 2.32 -12.46 2.44
N MET A 335 1.23 -12.36 3.19
CA MET A 335 1.03 -11.35 4.22
C MET A 335 1.28 -11.93 5.61
N THR A 336 1.76 -11.09 6.51
CA THR A 336 1.72 -11.35 7.95
C THR A 336 0.66 -10.48 8.61
N PHE A 337 -0.27 -11.09 9.33
CA PHE A 337 -1.26 -10.40 10.15
C PHE A 337 -0.95 -10.64 11.62
N VAL A 338 -0.71 -9.59 12.38
CA VAL A 338 -0.55 -9.64 13.83
C VAL A 338 -1.72 -8.90 14.47
N GLY A 339 -2.61 -9.64 15.14
CA GLY A 339 -3.85 -9.11 15.72
C GLY A 339 -5.11 -9.84 15.20
N ASP A 340 -6.27 -9.28 15.48
CA ASP A 340 -7.54 -9.89 15.11
C ASP A 340 -7.86 -9.75 13.62
N VAL A 341 -8.38 -10.82 13.02
CA VAL A 341 -8.81 -10.87 11.62
C VAL A 341 -10.28 -11.28 11.57
N LEU A 342 -11.09 -10.49 10.91
CA LEU A 342 -12.48 -10.84 10.58
C LEU A 342 -12.70 -10.78 9.07
N VAL A 343 -13.15 -11.88 8.52
CA VAL A 343 -13.76 -11.94 7.19
C VAL A 343 -15.24 -12.24 7.38
N SER A 344 -16.07 -11.20 7.29
CA SER A 344 -17.52 -11.31 7.39
C SER A 344 -18.11 -10.88 6.06
N ALA A 345 -18.57 -11.84 5.24
CA ALA A 345 -18.94 -11.58 3.86
C ALA A 345 -20.03 -12.50 3.33
N ASN A 346 -20.83 -11.99 2.40
CA ASN A 346 -21.71 -12.78 1.55
C ASN A 346 -20.95 -13.15 0.27
N LEU A 347 -20.66 -14.44 0.12
CA LEU A 347 -19.84 -14.97 -0.97
C LEU A 347 -20.69 -15.56 -2.12
N ALA A 348 -21.97 -15.29 -2.21
CA ALA A 348 -22.85 -15.88 -3.23
C ALA A 348 -22.33 -15.65 -4.67
N SER A 349 -21.60 -14.57 -4.90
CA SER A 349 -21.02 -14.21 -6.20
C SER A 349 -19.52 -13.91 -6.18
N MET A 350 -18.84 -13.94 -5.01
CA MET A 350 -17.49 -13.41 -4.84
C MET A 350 -16.52 -14.42 -4.23
N ARG A 351 -15.26 -14.07 -4.19
CA ARG A 351 -14.17 -14.95 -3.77
C ARG A 351 -13.49 -14.42 -2.52
N VAL A 352 -13.31 -15.26 -1.52
CA VAL A 352 -12.31 -15.06 -0.47
C VAL A 352 -11.15 -16.00 -0.76
N TRP A 353 -10.05 -15.43 -1.16
CA TRP A 353 -8.84 -16.15 -1.49
C TRP A 353 -7.69 -15.66 -0.62
N GLN A 354 -7.32 -16.44 0.39
CA GLN A 354 -6.20 -16.15 1.29
C GLN A 354 -5.25 -17.34 1.28
N GLN A 355 -4.08 -17.13 0.71
CA GLN A 355 -3.08 -18.18 0.52
C GLN A 355 -1.71 -17.70 0.97
N ASN A 356 -0.95 -18.62 1.57
CA ASN A 356 0.43 -18.35 1.96
C ASN A 356 0.60 -17.18 2.95
N ASN A 357 -0.43 -16.90 3.77
CA ASN A 357 -0.39 -15.85 4.78
C ASN A 357 0.00 -16.41 6.14
N THR A 358 0.53 -15.56 7.00
CA THR A 358 0.77 -15.84 8.42
C THR A 358 -0.17 -15.01 9.27
N PHE A 359 -0.88 -15.66 10.20
CA PHE A 359 -1.74 -15.03 11.21
C PHE A 359 -1.12 -15.28 12.59
N ARG A 360 -0.95 -14.22 13.38
CA ARG A 360 -0.30 -14.29 14.69
C ARG A 360 -1.06 -13.55 15.77
N ASN A 361 -1.10 -14.16 16.95
CA ASN A 361 -1.47 -13.51 18.21
C ASN A 361 -2.86 -12.85 18.21
N GLY A 362 -3.84 -13.43 17.53
CA GLY A 362 -5.18 -12.87 17.44
C GLY A 362 -6.27 -13.90 17.20
N THR A 363 -7.49 -13.44 17.08
CA THR A 363 -8.65 -14.25 16.66
C THR A 363 -8.85 -14.11 15.15
N VAL A 364 -8.83 -15.23 14.44
CA VAL A 364 -9.15 -15.27 13.00
C VAL A 364 -10.56 -15.81 12.83
N THR A 365 -11.46 -14.95 12.41
CA THR A 365 -12.89 -15.26 12.30
C THR A 365 -13.35 -15.27 10.86
N TYR A 366 -13.99 -16.35 10.43
CA TYR A 366 -14.64 -16.48 9.14
C TYR A 366 -16.16 -16.57 9.30
N ASP A 367 -16.84 -15.44 9.21
CA ASP A 367 -18.31 -15.30 9.26
C ASP A 367 -18.84 -15.16 7.83
N VAL A 368 -18.91 -16.28 7.11
CA VAL A 368 -19.22 -16.27 5.68
C VAL A 368 -20.58 -16.94 5.37
N ASP A 369 -21.21 -16.46 4.29
CA ASP A 369 -22.42 -17.02 3.72
C ASP A 369 -22.24 -17.19 2.20
N GLY A 370 -22.65 -18.33 1.63
CA GLY A 370 -22.52 -18.62 0.21
C GLY A 370 -21.31 -19.49 -0.15
N ALA A 371 -20.51 -19.11 -1.14
CA ALA A 371 -19.42 -19.93 -1.66
C ALA A 371 -18.30 -20.14 -0.64
N LEU A 372 -17.61 -21.27 -0.75
CA LEU A 372 -16.53 -21.65 0.16
C LEU A 372 -15.29 -20.76 -0.04
N PRO A 373 -14.74 -20.20 1.04
CA PRO A 373 -13.49 -19.48 0.95
C PRO A 373 -12.32 -20.41 0.59
N ASN A 374 -11.40 -19.93 -0.22
CA ASN A 374 -10.18 -20.66 -0.56
C ASN A 374 -9.07 -20.28 0.40
N LEU A 375 -8.94 -21.05 1.48
CA LEU A 375 -7.97 -20.84 2.56
C LEU A 375 -6.94 -21.95 2.50
N ARG A 376 -5.85 -21.70 1.80
CA ARG A 376 -4.79 -22.69 1.62
C ARG A 376 -3.46 -22.15 2.06
N TRP A 377 -2.65 -23.04 2.66
CA TRP A 377 -1.23 -22.80 2.85
C TRP A 377 -0.91 -21.67 3.83
N ASN A 378 -1.87 -21.32 4.62
CA ASN A 378 -1.70 -20.31 5.65
C ASN A 378 -1.05 -20.91 6.89
N ARG A 379 -0.37 -20.07 7.66
CA ARG A 379 0.13 -20.37 8.97
C ARG A 379 -0.67 -19.61 10.01
N TYR A 380 -1.16 -20.31 11.00
CA TYR A 380 -1.83 -19.75 12.17
C TYR A 380 -0.98 -20.03 13.41
N GLU A 381 -0.51 -19.00 14.08
CA GLU A 381 0.41 -19.10 15.18
C GLU A 381 -0.11 -18.36 16.41
N ASN A 382 -0.30 -19.05 17.52
CA ASN A 382 -0.89 -18.52 18.75
C ASN A 382 -2.25 -17.82 18.49
N CYS A 383 -3.10 -18.42 17.68
CA CYS A 383 -4.37 -17.85 17.24
C CYS A 383 -5.57 -18.61 17.83
N ALA A 384 -6.73 -17.97 17.77
CA ALA A 384 -8.02 -18.63 17.84
C ALA A 384 -8.66 -18.58 16.44
N LEU A 385 -8.81 -19.73 15.77
CA LEU A 385 -9.48 -19.86 14.49
C LEU A 385 -10.96 -20.19 14.73
N VAL A 386 -11.85 -19.29 14.34
CA VAL A 386 -13.26 -19.34 14.73
C VAL A 386 -14.20 -19.23 13.52
N VAL A 387 -15.18 -20.12 13.46
CA VAL A 387 -16.37 -19.97 12.61
C VAL A 387 -17.55 -19.73 13.56
N PRO A 388 -18.15 -18.52 13.59
CA PRO A 388 -19.16 -18.18 14.58
C PRO A 388 -20.52 -18.83 14.28
N THR A 389 -21.40 -18.88 15.27
CA THR A 389 -22.76 -19.45 15.15
C THR A 389 -23.63 -18.75 14.09
N ALA A 390 -23.33 -17.49 13.81
CA ALA A 390 -24.02 -16.71 12.79
C ALA A 390 -23.63 -17.11 11.37
N ALA A 391 -22.47 -17.75 11.16
CA ALA A 391 -22.04 -18.22 9.85
C ALA A 391 -23.00 -19.31 9.32
N ARG A 392 -23.24 -19.32 8.01
CA ARG A 392 -24.14 -20.27 7.34
C ARG A 392 -23.44 -21.20 6.36
N SER A 393 -22.17 -21.00 6.13
CA SER A 393 -21.37 -21.80 5.21
C SER A 393 -20.23 -22.50 5.92
N PRO A 394 -19.93 -23.76 5.57
CA PRO A 394 -18.78 -24.46 6.10
C PRO A 394 -17.48 -23.77 5.68
N VAL A 395 -16.50 -23.79 6.56
CA VAL A 395 -15.17 -23.24 6.30
C VAL A 395 -14.17 -24.39 6.28
N THR A 396 -13.43 -24.50 5.17
CA THR A 396 -12.39 -25.50 5.03
C THR A 396 -11.04 -24.83 4.89
N VAL A 397 -10.15 -25.12 5.83
CA VAL A 397 -8.75 -24.70 5.84
C VAL A 397 -7.91 -25.86 5.32
N ARG A 398 -7.17 -25.64 4.23
CA ARG A 398 -6.47 -26.72 3.51
C ARG A 398 -4.97 -26.56 3.58
N GLU A 399 -4.28 -27.66 3.90
CA GLU A 399 -2.81 -27.73 3.82
C GLU A 399 -2.15 -26.56 4.57
N CYS A 400 -2.67 -26.24 5.75
CA CYS A 400 -2.23 -25.12 6.58
C CYS A 400 -1.43 -25.62 7.79
N GLU A 401 -0.68 -24.69 8.38
CA GLU A 401 0.08 -24.93 9.62
C GLU A 401 -0.63 -24.23 10.78
N LEU A 402 -0.90 -24.95 11.84
CA LEU A 402 -1.52 -24.44 13.05
C LEU A 402 -0.60 -24.69 14.24
N VAL A 403 0.01 -23.65 14.76
CA VAL A 403 0.93 -23.71 15.89
C VAL A 403 0.27 -23.05 17.10
N ASN A 404 0.09 -23.80 18.19
CA ASN A 404 -0.60 -23.32 19.40
C ASN A 404 -1.95 -22.66 19.10
N THR A 405 -2.67 -23.14 18.09
CA THR A 405 -3.90 -22.53 17.60
C THR A 405 -5.11 -23.34 18.02
N THR A 406 -6.07 -22.69 18.67
CA THR A 406 -7.37 -23.30 18.98
C THR A 406 -8.32 -23.14 17.79
N CYS A 407 -9.07 -24.20 17.49
CA CYS A 407 -10.02 -24.23 16.38
C CYS A 407 -11.44 -24.43 16.91
N ASN A 408 -12.37 -23.57 16.55
CA ASN A 408 -13.75 -23.63 17.01
C ASN A 408 -14.73 -23.52 15.84
N GLY A 409 -15.49 -24.58 15.60
CA GLY A 409 -16.65 -24.60 14.72
C GLY A 409 -17.93 -24.50 15.54
N ALA A 410 -18.57 -23.36 15.54
CA ALA A 410 -19.65 -23.06 16.48
C ALA A 410 -21.02 -23.68 16.11
N SER A 411 -21.24 -24.11 14.86
CA SER A 411 -22.54 -24.66 14.45
C SER A 411 -22.41 -25.84 13.49
N PHE A 412 -23.40 -26.71 13.49
CA PHE A 412 -23.50 -27.82 12.53
C PHE A 412 -23.68 -27.34 11.08
N LEU A 413 -24.31 -26.20 10.88
CA LEU A 413 -24.51 -25.62 9.55
C LEU A 413 -23.23 -25.02 8.96
N ALA A 414 -22.33 -24.59 9.81
CA ALA A 414 -21.06 -23.97 9.44
C ALA A 414 -19.90 -24.60 10.23
N PRO A 415 -19.58 -25.87 9.96
CA PRO A 415 -18.45 -26.52 10.61
C PRO A 415 -17.13 -25.94 10.09
N LEU A 416 -16.09 -26.02 10.94
CA LEU A 416 -14.71 -25.77 10.56
C LEU A 416 -14.01 -27.10 10.28
N THR A 417 -13.46 -27.24 9.09
CA THR A 417 -12.72 -28.45 8.70
C THR A 417 -11.27 -28.13 8.39
N LEU A 418 -10.34 -28.83 9.06
CA LEU A 418 -8.92 -28.83 8.72
C LEU A 418 -8.65 -29.99 7.77
N LEU A 419 -8.39 -29.70 6.50
CA LEU A 419 -8.12 -30.70 5.48
C LEU A 419 -6.63 -30.75 5.13
N GLY A 420 -5.98 -31.88 5.45
CA GLY A 420 -4.56 -32.05 5.15
C GLY A 420 -3.66 -31.03 5.84
N SER A 421 -4.13 -30.44 6.92
CA SER A 421 -3.42 -29.42 7.69
C SER A 421 -2.64 -30.03 8.85
N TRP A 422 -1.55 -29.40 9.22
CA TRP A 422 -0.73 -29.81 10.36
C TRP A 422 -1.03 -28.94 11.58
N ARG A 423 -1.09 -29.58 12.75
CA ARG A 423 -1.35 -28.90 14.00
C ARG A 423 -0.34 -29.31 15.09
N SER A 424 0.27 -28.32 15.75
CA SER A 424 1.11 -28.50 16.92
C SER A 424 0.59 -27.65 18.07
N GLY A 425 0.12 -28.31 19.12
CA GLY A 425 -0.53 -27.62 20.22
C GLY A 425 -1.94 -27.12 19.89
N GLY A 426 -2.53 -26.34 20.79
CA GLY A 426 -3.91 -25.87 20.67
C GLY A 426 -4.95 -26.97 20.86
N GLY A 427 -6.20 -26.69 20.52
CA GLY A 427 -7.34 -27.60 20.72
C GLY A 427 -8.40 -27.46 19.63
N MET A 428 -9.28 -28.46 19.53
CA MET A 428 -10.47 -28.48 18.68
C MET A 428 -11.70 -28.44 19.57
N THR A 429 -12.65 -27.57 19.24
CA THR A 429 -13.90 -27.41 20.00
C THR A 429 -15.10 -27.25 19.08
N GLY A 430 -16.30 -27.51 19.58
CA GLY A 430 -17.53 -27.39 18.84
C GLY A 430 -17.61 -28.34 17.64
N PHE A 431 -18.01 -27.81 16.48
CA PHE A 431 -18.12 -28.55 15.22
C PHE A 431 -16.83 -28.43 14.37
N ALA A 432 -15.69 -28.37 15.01
CA ALA A 432 -14.41 -28.43 14.32
C ALA A 432 -13.98 -29.88 14.12
N ALA A 433 -13.54 -30.20 12.92
CA ALA A 433 -13.07 -31.53 12.53
C ALA A 433 -11.71 -31.44 11.83
N GLU A 434 -10.92 -32.50 12.00
CA GLU A 434 -9.60 -32.62 11.39
C GLU A 434 -9.54 -33.90 10.54
N THR A 435 -9.06 -33.76 9.33
CA THR A 435 -8.68 -34.91 8.51
C THR A 435 -7.17 -34.96 8.43
N SER A 436 -6.61 -36.14 8.70
CA SER A 436 -5.16 -36.33 8.63
C SER A 436 -4.60 -35.89 7.30
N PRO A 437 -3.40 -35.29 7.27
CA PRO A 437 -2.67 -35.06 6.04
C PRO A 437 -2.54 -36.37 5.25
N ALA A 438 -2.62 -36.31 3.93
CA ALA A 438 -2.34 -37.48 3.13
C ALA A 438 -0.94 -38.01 3.46
N PRO A 439 -0.75 -39.34 3.58
CA PRO A 439 0.56 -39.89 3.85
C PRO A 439 1.59 -39.35 2.87
N GLY A 440 2.71 -38.84 3.38
CA GLY A 440 3.78 -38.29 2.58
C GLY A 440 3.69 -36.79 2.25
N ARG A 441 2.65 -36.09 2.69
CA ARG A 441 2.57 -34.61 2.59
C ARG A 441 2.61 -34.01 3.97
N PHE A 442 3.72 -33.42 4.30
CA PHE A 442 3.89 -32.66 5.51
C PHE A 442 4.46 -31.27 5.16
N LEU A 443 3.77 -30.24 5.55
CA LEU A 443 4.28 -28.88 5.44
C LEU A 443 5.03 -28.57 6.74
N GLY A 444 6.36 -28.55 6.68
CA GLY A 444 7.16 -28.11 7.81
C GLY A 444 6.98 -26.61 8.04
N VAL A 445 7.19 -26.17 9.26
CA VAL A 445 7.26 -24.74 9.59
C VAL A 445 8.63 -24.23 9.21
N GLY A 446 8.70 -23.29 8.30
CA GLY A 446 9.94 -22.63 7.92
C GLY A 446 9.81 -21.12 7.98
N THR A 447 10.86 -20.46 8.42
CA THR A 447 10.95 -18.99 8.40
C THR A 447 12.25 -18.57 7.73
N ILE A 448 12.17 -17.48 6.99
CA ILE A 448 13.34 -16.79 6.44
C ILE A 448 13.37 -15.40 7.05
N SER A 449 14.46 -15.06 7.69
CA SER A 449 14.57 -13.79 8.42
C SER A 449 15.95 -13.17 8.22
N PRO A 450 16.03 -11.87 8.01
CA PRO A 450 14.93 -10.95 7.73
C PRO A 450 14.39 -11.09 6.30
N ALA A 451 13.13 -10.77 6.06
CA ALA A 451 12.54 -10.77 4.71
C ALA A 451 13.17 -9.71 3.81
N GLU A 452 13.65 -8.64 4.41
CA GLU A 452 14.35 -7.54 3.74
C GLU A 452 15.75 -7.37 4.34
N PRO A 453 16.71 -8.22 3.92
CA PRO A 453 18.06 -8.18 4.45
C PRO A 453 18.83 -6.96 3.91
N GLN A 454 19.64 -6.37 4.75
CA GLN A 454 20.62 -5.37 4.28
C GLN A 454 21.72 -6.04 3.45
N LEU A 455 22.29 -5.31 2.51
CA LEU A 455 23.45 -5.77 1.76
C LEU A 455 24.61 -6.09 2.72
N GLY A 456 25.28 -7.20 2.50
CA GLY A 456 26.35 -7.68 3.38
C GLY A 456 25.87 -8.33 4.68
N SER A 457 24.56 -8.41 4.92
CA SER A 457 23.99 -9.11 6.08
C SER A 457 23.81 -10.62 5.82
N VAL A 458 23.19 -11.31 6.75
CA VAL A 458 22.97 -12.76 6.69
C VAL A 458 21.48 -13.06 6.75
N LEU A 459 20.99 -13.84 5.80
CA LEU A 459 19.68 -14.48 5.86
C LEU A 459 19.73 -15.72 6.73
N THR A 460 18.77 -15.86 7.61
CA THR A 460 18.58 -17.07 8.42
C THR A 460 17.40 -17.85 7.86
N PHE A 461 17.66 -19.03 7.34
CA PHE A 461 16.62 -20.01 7.01
C PHE A 461 16.45 -20.95 8.22
N GLN A 462 15.28 -20.94 8.80
CA GLN A 462 14.94 -21.82 9.89
C GLN A 462 13.83 -22.78 9.46
N THR A 463 13.99 -24.06 9.74
CA THR A 463 13.00 -25.10 9.48
C THR A 463 12.71 -25.83 10.76
N ASP A 464 11.47 -25.74 11.24
CA ASP A 464 11.01 -26.48 12.40
C ASP A 464 10.42 -27.80 11.92
N LEU A 465 11.11 -28.88 12.23
CA LEU A 465 10.64 -30.24 11.96
C LEU A 465 9.71 -30.72 13.07
N PRO A 466 8.74 -31.60 12.78
CA PRO A 466 7.96 -32.23 13.81
C PRO A 466 8.84 -32.95 14.82
N PRO A 467 8.43 -33.04 16.10
CA PRO A 467 9.16 -33.78 17.12
C PRO A 467 9.44 -35.22 16.66
N GLY A 468 10.71 -35.61 16.70
CA GLY A 468 11.16 -36.95 16.34
C GLY A 468 11.41 -37.20 14.86
N VAL A 469 11.23 -36.20 14.01
CA VAL A 469 11.58 -36.31 12.59
C VAL A 469 13.01 -35.81 12.36
N LEU A 470 13.84 -36.68 11.83
CA LEU A 470 15.16 -36.34 11.33
C LEU A 470 15.06 -36.13 9.81
N ALA A 471 15.55 -35.02 9.32
CA ALA A 471 15.55 -34.74 7.91
C ALA A 471 16.88 -34.14 7.43
N MET A 472 17.24 -34.40 6.18
CA MET A 472 18.16 -33.56 5.42
C MET A 472 17.35 -32.45 4.79
N TRP A 473 17.92 -31.29 4.65
CA TRP A 473 17.22 -30.19 4.01
C TRP A 473 18.14 -29.36 3.11
N ASP A 474 17.54 -28.69 2.18
CA ASP A 474 18.16 -27.87 1.16
C ASP A 474 17.39 -26.54 1.00
N ILE A 475 17.96 -25.58 0.32
CA ILE A 475 17.36 -24.27 0.08
C ILE A 475 17.15 -24.08 -1.41
N ALA A 476 15.90 -23.85 -1.80
CA ALA A 476 15.56 -23.46 -3.15
C ALA A 476 15.38 -21.94 -3.22
N LEU A 477 16.08 -21.30 -4.13
CA LEU A 477 15.93 -19.87 -4.45
C LEU A 477 15.44 -19.73 -5.88
N SER A 478 14.49 -18.84 -6.09
CA SER A 478 14.00 -18.47 -7.41
C SER A 478 14.02 -16.96 -7.58
N PHE A 479 14.38 -16.49 -8.75
CA PHE A 479 14.32 -15.07 -9.14
C PHE A 479 12.99 -14.72 -9.81
N ALA A 480 12.16 -15.70 -10.08
CA ALA A 480 10.87 -15.50 -10.72
C ALA A 480 9.75 -15.71 -9.71
N ARG A 481 8.75 -14.85 -9.77
CA ARG A 481 7.53 -14.98 -8.96
C ARG A 481 6.85 -16.31 -9.25
N PRO A 482 6.32 -17.00 -8.23
CA PRO A 482 5.60 -18.25 -8.44
C PRO A 482 4.37 -18.02 -9.32
N THR A 483 4.31 -18.70 -10.46
CA THR A 483 3.19 -18.59 -11.40
C THR A 483 2.21 -19.72 -11.28
N THR A 484 2.66 -20.87 -10.77
CA THR A 484 1.84 -22.08 -10.63
C THR A 484 2.25 -22.90 -9.41
N THR A 485 1.29 -23.63 -8.88
CA THR A 485 1.53 -24.65 -7.87
C THR A 485 1.51 -26.01 -8.56
N MET A 486 2.63 -26.67 -8.61
CA MET A 486 2.66 -28.08 -9.02
C MET A 486 2.18 -28.96 -7.86
N GLU A 487 1.04 -29.60 -8.01
CA GLU A 487 0.66 -30.69 -7.12
C GLU A 487 1.33 -32.01 -7.61
N PRO A 488 1.86 -32.85 -6.75
CA PRO A 488 1.75 -32.89 -5.29
C PRO A 488 2.85 -32.15 -4.51
N VAL A 489 3.86 -31.63 -5.18
CA VAL A 489 4.98 -30.90 -4.55
C VAL A 489 4.81 -29.41 -4.85
N ARG A 490 4.88 -28.59 -3.82
CA ARG A 490 4.71 -27.16 -3.96
C ARG A 490 6.05 -26.47 -3.83
N PHE A 491 6.50 -25.95 -4.93
CA PHE A 491 7.59 -25.01 -4.94
C PHE A 491 7.07 -23.58 -4.87
N TYR A 492 7.63 -22.82 -3.96
CA TYR A 492 7.45 -21.39 -3.88
C TYR A 492 8.47 -20.75 -4.82
N GLY A 493 8.08 -20.42 -5.98
CA GLY A 493 8.94 -19.95 -7.05
C GLY A 493 8.59 -20.66 -8.37
N ASP A 494 9.05 -20.10 -9.46
CA ASP A 494 8.93 -20.74 -10.75
C ASP A 494 9.84 -21.99 -10.81
N PRO A 495 9.29 -23.20 -10.95
CA PRO A 495 10.10 -24.42 -10.98
C PRO A 495 11.10 -24.46 -12.13
N ASN A 496 10.90 -23.65 -13.17
CA ASN A 496 11.83 -23.54 -14.30
C ASN A 496 13.02 -22.61 -14.03
N ASN A 497 12.96 -21.83 -12.95
CA ASN A 497 13.97 -20.84 -12.58
C ASN A 497 14.47 -21.02 -11.14
N ILE A 498 14.46 -22.23 -10.63
CA ILE A 498 14.96 -22.56 -9.30
C ILE A 498 16.46 -22.81 -9.34
N ALA A 499 17.20 -22.09 -8.53
CA ALA A 499 18.55 -22.45 -8.12
C ALA A 499 18.47 -23.19 -6.77
N ILE A 500 18.81 -24.45 -6.76
CA ILE A 500 18.97 -25.21 -5.53
C ILE A 500 20.39 -24.97 -5.05
N LEU A 501 20.52 -24.37 -3.86
CA LEU A 501 21.82 -24.26 -3.23
C LEU A 501 22.14 -25.61 -2.59
N PRO A 502 23.17 -26.34 -3.04
CA PRO A 502 23.52 -27.63 -2.48
C PRO A 502 24.14 -27.45 -1.11
N MET A 503 23.32 -27.27 -0.10
CA MET A 503 23.72 -27.15 1.27
C MET A 503 23.18 -28.35 2.03
N LEU A 504 23.84 -29.48 1.93
CA LEU A 504 23.55 -30.67 2.72
C LEU A 504 23.83 -30.38 4.21
N ALA A 505 22.90 -29.70 4.85
CA ALA A 505 22.92 -29.51 6.29
C ALA A 505 22.21 -30.72 6.95
N MET A 506 22.94 -31.73 7.28
CA MET A 506 22.44 -32.80 8.11
C MET A 506 22.12 -32.26 9.50
N LEU A 507 20.88 -32.44 9.96
CA LEU A 507 20.43 -32.23 11.34
C LEU A 507 20.48 -30.79 11.86
N GLN A 508 20.69 -29.80 11.01
CA GLN A 508 20.60 -28.40 11.41
C GLN A 508 19.21 -27.86 11.05
N THR A 509 18.55 -27.26 12.02
CA THR A 509 17.25 -26.58 11.81
C THR A 509 17.43 -25.13 11.30
N THR A 510 18.68 -24.67 11.25
CA THR A 510 19.00 -23.28 10.87
C THR A 510 20.18 -23.25 9.90
N THR A 511 20.02 -22.52 8.80
CA THR A 511 21.09 -22.26 7.84
C THR A 511 21.25 -20.76 7.63
N LEU A 512 22.49 -20.32 7.61
CA LEU A 512 22.88 -18.93 7.40
C LEU A 512 23.37 -18.74 5.96
N VAL A 513 22.73 -17.85 5.22
CA VAL A 513 23.08 -17.52 3.83
C VAL A 513 23.54 -16.07 3.77
N PRO A 514 24.82 -15.79 3.49
CA PRO A 514 25.32 -14.43 3.39
C PRO A 514 24.76 -13.72 2.15
N ILE A 515 24.30 -12.51 2.32
CA ILE A 515 23.89 -11.63 1.23
C ILE A 515 25.12 -10.85 0.73
N PRO A 516 25.46 -10.92 -0.55
CA PRO A 516 26.55 -10.13 -1.09
C PRO A 516 26.34 -8.62 -0.88
N SER A 517 27.43 -7.88 -0.64
CA SER A 517 27.41 -6.43 -0.45
C SER A 517 27.33 -5.64 -1.76
N THR A 518 26.90 -6.26 -2.85
CA THR A 518 26.82 -5.62 -4.17
C THR A 518 25.51 -4.85 -4.34
N SER A 519 25.59 -3.60 -4.75
CA SER A 519 24.43 -2.75 -5.06
C SER A 519 23.55 -3.29 -6.20
N ALA A 520 24.07 -4.21 -7.02
CA ALA A 520 23.28 -4.86 -8.08
C ALA A 520 22.12 -5.71 -7.55
N LEU A 521 22.08 -6.02 -6.25
CA LEU A 521 20.99 -6.75 -5.62
C LEU A 521 19.84 -5.85 -5.13
N ILE A 522 20.02 -4.53 -5.14
CA ILE A 522 18.97 -3.60 -4.72
C ILE A 522 17.83 -3.65 -5.76
N GLY A 523 16.60 -3.83 -5.29
CA GLY A 523 15.44 -3.94 -6.15
C GLY A 523 15.25 -5.31 -6.83
N ILE A 524 16.16 -6.27 -6.59
CA ILE A 524 15.97 -7.65 -7.02
C ILE A 524 15.20 -8.41 -5.94
N GLU A 525 14.15 -9.11 -6.35
CA GLU A 525 13.37 -9.97 -5.49
C GLU A 525 13.77 -11.42 -5.69
N PHE A 526 13.97 -12.11 -4.57
CA PHE A 526 14.19 -13.55 -4.54
C PHE A 526 13.01 -14.22 -3.85
N TYR A 527 12.76 -15.45 -4.21
CA TYR A 527 11.76 -16.29 -3.57
C TYR A 527 12.48 -17.51 -3.00
N GLY A 528 12.51 -17.61 -1.68
CA GLY A 528 13.23 -18.65 -0.96
C GLY A 528 12.32 -19.68 -0.31
N GLN A 529 12.71 -20.94 -0.34
CA GLN A 529 12.02 -22.02 0.34
C GLN A 529 13.03 -23.07 0.80
N SER A 530 12.88 -23.57 2.01
CA SER A 530 13.63 -24.75 2.43
C SER A 530 12.90 -26.02 1.99
N ILE A 531 13.65 -27.06 1.73
CA ILE A 531 13.14 -28.38 1.34
C ILE A 531 13.71 -29.39 2.33
N ALA A 532 12.86 -30.08 3.06
CA ALA A 532 13.28 -31.12 3.99
C ALA A 532 12.98 -32.52 3.46
N PHE A 533 13.95 -33.41 3.53
CA PHE A 533 13.84 -34.80 3.16
C PHE A 533 13.93 -35.67 4.40
N PRO A 534 12.82 -36.26 4.92
CA PRO A 534 12.86 -37.14 6.07
C PRO A 534 13.76 -38.34 5.85
N LEU A 535 14.55 -38.70 6.84
CA LEU A 535 15.37 -39.89 6.77
C LEU A 535 14.53 -41.16 6.85
N PRO A 536 14.90 -42.23 6.14
CA PRO A 536 14.08 -43.43 5.98
C PRO A 536 13.86 -44.27 7.26
N SER A 537 14.42 -43.87 8.39
CA SER A 537 14.25 -44.57 9.67
C SER A 537 12.82 -44.57 10.22
N HIS A 538 11.89 -43.88 9.59
CA HIS A 538 10.51 -43.76 10.03
C HIS A 538 9.49 -44.48 9.17
N GLY A 539 9.90 -45.37 8.28
CA GLY A 539 8.99 -46.22 7.49
C GLY A 539 8.12 -45.54 6.47
N TRP A 540 8.42 -44.28 6.11
CA TRP A 540 7.67 -43.46 5.17
C TRP A 540 8.37 -43.44 3.82
N MET A 541 7.61 -43.47 2.76
CA MET A 541 8.10 -43.14 1.42
C MET A 541 8.77 -41.75 1.46
N PRO A 542 9.75 -41.47 0.59
CA PRO A 542 10.38 -40.16 0.55
C PRO A 542 9.34 -39.07 0.36
N ALA A 543 8.97 -38.44 1.45
CA ALA A 543 8.09 -37.30 1.45
C ALA A 543 8.96 -36.05 1.57
N TYR A 544 8.67 -35.09 0.76
CA TYR A 544 9.30 -33.79 0.90
C TYR A 544 8.52 -32.98 1.92
N HIS A 545 9.24 -32.31 2.81
CA HIS A 545 8.70 -31.22 3.59
C HIS A 545 9.06 -29.94 2.87
N LEU A 546 8.05 -29.23 2.42
CA LEU A 546 8.22 -27.92 1.82
C LEU A 546 7.65 -26.89 2.80
N PRO A 547 8.49 -26.34 3.70
CA PRO A 547 8.09 -25.22 4.51
C PRO A 547 7.64 -24.09 3.61
N ARG A 548 6.86 -23.19 4.17
CA ARG A 548 6.40 -22.00 3.51
C ARG A 548 7.57 -21.25 2.84
N GLY A 549 7.44 -20.95 1.57
CA GLY A 549 8.36 -20.06 0.88
C GLY A 549 8.10 -18.60 1.27
N GLN A 550 9.13 -17.78 1.18
CA GLN A 550 9.07 -16.36 1.48
C GLN A 550 9.76 -15.55 0.38
N ARG A 551 9.25 -14.35 0.17
CA ARG A 551 9.90 -13.31 -0.63
C ARG A 551 11.06 -12.68 0.18
N ILE A 552 12.14 -12.41 -0.51
CA ILE A 552 13.35 -11.79 0.04
C ILE A 552 13.69 -10.59 -0.85
N ALA A 553 13.74 -9.40 -0.29
CA ALA A 553 14.04 -8.17 -1.03
C ALA A 553 15.19 -7.42 -0.35
N PRO A 554 16.43 -7.54 -0.84
CA PRO A 554 17.57 -6.83 -0.27
C PRO A 554 17.43 -5.32 -0.34
N ARG A 555 17.78 -4.65 0.76
CA ARG A 555 17.82 -3.19 0.90
C ARG A 555 19.27 -2.70 1.10
N MET A 556 19.47 -1.39 0.90
CA MET A 556 20.74 -0.75 1.22
C MET A 556 21.08 -0.78 2.70
#